data_0b1f8276fbf3556e591d7ab62d383b3a
#
_entry.id   0b1f8276fbf3556e591d7ab62d383b3a
#
_cell.length_a   1.000
_cell.length_b   1.000
_cell.length_c   1.000
_cell.angle_alpha   90.00
_cell.angle_beta   90.00
_cell.angle_gamma   90.00
#
_symmetry.space_group_name_H-M   'P 1'
#
loop_
_entity.id
_entity.type
_entity.pdbx_description
1 polymer ?
#
loop_
_entity_poly.entity_id
_entity_poly.type
_entity_poly.pdbx_seq_one_letter_code
_entity_poly.pdbx_strand_id
1 'polypeptide(L)'
;TQEQLSHTLMPVGAYHKDEIRKIAEEIGLMVAHKKDSQEICFISDNDYAGFIDREYGDQVPPPGNFVLTDGTVVGKHKGITHYTIGQRKGLGIAFGHPVFVTEIRPETNEVVLGENRDVFTYELDADHINFMSIPDIKDEMLLKAKIRYSHSGSMCKVTRTGEDTIHC
;
A
#
# COMPACT_ATOMS: atom_id res chain seq x y z
N THR A 1 -13.30 -14.34 -6.42
CA THR A 1 -13.49 -15.78 -6.10
C THR A 1 -13.30 -16.64 -7.34
N GLN A 2 -13.09 -17.95 -7.18
CA GLN A 2 -12.98 -18.91 -8.28
C GLN A 2 -14.27 -18.95 -9.12
N GLU A 3 -15.42 -18.83 -8.49
CA GLU A 3 -16.69 -18.73 -9.18
C GLU A 3 -16.76 -17.50 -10.09
N GLN A 4 -16.38 -16.32 -9.62
CA GLN A 4 -16.33 -15.11 -10.43
C GLN A 4 -15.35 -15.25 -11.60
N LEU A 5 -14.18 -15.85 -11.37
CA LEU A 5 -13.20 -16.10 -12.43
C LEU A 5 -13.72 -17.04 -13.51
N SER A 6 -14.49 -18.09 -13.14
CA SER A 6 -15.07 -19.03 -14.10
C SER A 6 -16.04 -18.38 -15.09
N HIS A 7 -16.58 -17.20 -14.75
CA HIS A 7 -17.48 -16.40 -15.56
C HIS A 7 -16.83 -15.12 -16.15
N THR A 8 -15.51 -14.97 -15.99
CA THR A 8 -14.78 -13.77 -16.42
C THR A 8 -13.83 -14.09 -17.57
N LEU A 9 -13.93 -13.33 -18.65
CA LEU A 9 -12.96 -13.37 -19.74
C LEU A 9 -11.97 -12.20 -19.61
N MET A 10 -10.70 -12.49 -19.79
CA MET A 10 -9.60 -11.48 -19.78
C MET A 10 -8.92 -11.46 -21.16
N PRO A 11 -9.55 -10.92 -22.19
CA PRO A 11 -9.11 -11.06 -23.59
C PRO A 11 -7.72 -10.45 -23.86
N VAL A 12 -7.32 -9.46 -23.09
CA VAL A 12 -5.99 -8.82 -23.20
C VAL A 12 -4.94 -9.42 -22.28
N GLY A 13 -5.28 -10.43 -21.47
CA GLY A 13 -4.39 -11.02 -20.47
C GLY A 13 -3.17 -11.76 -21.04
N ALA A 14 -3.21 -12.13 -22.33
CA ALA A 14 -2.12 -12.80 -23.02
C ALA A 14 -1.05 -11.84 -23.59
N TYR A 15 -1.26 -10.53 -23.49
CA TYR A 15 -0.42 -9.51 -24.10
C TYR A 15 0.27 -8.64 -23.07
N HIS A 16 1.47 -8.18 -23.37
CA HIS A 16 2.10 -7.09 -22.64
C HIS A 16 1.46 -5.74 -22.99
N LYS A 17 1.58 -4.77 -22.10
CA LYS A 17 0.95 -3.46 -22.25
C LYS A 17 1.35 -2.71 -23.51
N ASP A 18 2.63 -2.81 -23.88
CA ASP A 18 3.13 -2.17 -25.10
C ASP A 18 2.55 -2.81 -26.38
N GLU A 19 2.26 -4.11 -26.34
CA GLU A 19 1.59 -4.82 -27.44
C GLU A 19 0.13 -4.37 -27.54
N ILE A 20 -0.57 -4.24 -26.39
CA ILE A 20 -1.95 -3.72 -26.35
C ILE A 20 -2.01 -2.30 -26.95
N ARG A 21 -1.04 -1.44 -26.63
CA ARG A 21 -0.96 -0.09 -27.19
C ARG A 21 -0.78 -0.09 -28.71
N LYS A 22 0.10 -0.94 -29.24
CA LYS A 22 0.28 -1.10 -30.68
C LYS A 22 -0.99 -1.58 -31.37
N ILE A 23 -1.64 -2.59 -30.80
CA ILE A 23 -2.94 -3.08 -31.31
C ILE A 23 -3.97 -1.93 -31.32
N ALA A 24 -4.04 -1.16 -30.22
CA ALA A 24 -4.95 -0.02 -30.11
C ALA A 24 -4.66 1.07 -31.18
N GLU A 25 -3.40 1.32 -31.50
CA GLU A 25 -2.99 2.22 -32.60
C GLU A 25 -3.41 1.67 -33.97
N GLU A 26 -3.12 0.40 -34.22
CA GLU A 26 -3.44 -0.27 -35.49
C GLU A 26 -4.94 -0.26 -35.81
N ILE A 27 -5.78 -0.41 -34.79
CA ILE A 27 -7.25 -0.36 -34.94
C ILE A 27 -7.81 1.06 -34.77
N GLY A 28 -6.96 2.10 -34.66
CA GLY A 28 -7.35 3.50 -34.64
C GLY A 28 -8.03 4.00 -33.38
N LEU A 29 -7.75 3.39 -32.22
CA LEU A 29 -8.31 3.86 -30.95
C LEU A 29 -7.61 5.13 -30.46
N MET A 30 -8.36 6.23 -30.31
CA MET A 30 -7.83 7.52 -29.82
C MET A 30 -7.19 7.46 -28.44
N VAL A 31 -7.52 6.44 -27.65
CA VAL A 31 -6.99 6.25 -26.27
C VAL A 31 -5.67 5.47 -26.23
N ALA A 32 -5.13 5.03 -27.36
CA ALA A 32 -3.90 4.23 -27.45
C ALA A 32 -2.72 4.86 -26.68
N HIS A 33 -2.60 6.20 -26.77
CA HIS A 33 -1.55 6.98 -26.13
C HIS A 33 -1.93 7.57 -24.77
N LYS A 34 -3.14 7.31 -24.27
CA LYS A 34 -3.55 7.82 -22.96
C LYS A 34 -2.62 7.27 -21.89
N LYS A 35 -2.10 8.15 -21.03
CA LYS A 35 -1.32 7.76 -19.85
C LYS A 35 -2.18 6.91 -18.93
N ASP A 36 -1.52 5.97 -18.24
CA ASP A 36 -2.19 5.17 -17.22
C ASP A 36 -2.71 6.06 -16.10
N SER A 37 -3.91 5.74 -15.63
CA SER A 37 -4.41 6.31 -14.39
C SER A 37 -3.65 5.66 -13.23
N GLN A 38 -2.64 6.34 -12.70
CA GLN A 38 -1.86 5.86 -11.55
C GLN A 38 -2.33 6.47 -10.24
N GLU A 39 -3.19 7.50 -10.32
CA GLU A 39 -3.70 8.25 -9.19
C GLU A 39 -5.21 8.03 -9.04
N ILE A 40 -5.73 8.42 -7.89
CA ILE A 40 -7.15 8.36 -7.60
C ILE A 40 -7.89 9.32 -8.54
N CYS A 41 -8.72 8.81 -9.42
CA CYS A 41 -9.29 9.55 -10.56
C CYS A 41 -10.15 10.75 -10.19
N PHE A 42 -10.68 10.82 -8.96
CA PHE A 42 -11.46 11.95 -8.44
C PHE A 42 -10.63 12.96 -7.62
N ILE A 43 -9.32 12.72 -7.45
CA ILE A 43 -8.36 13.67 -6.84
C ILE A 43 -7.47 14.21 -7.96
N SER A 44 -7.92 15.26 -8.61
CA SER A 44 -7.28 15.80 -9.83
C SER A 44 -5.95 16.52 -9.58
N ASP A 45 -5.71 16.95 -8.34
CA ASP A 45 -4.52 17.68 -7.89
C ASP A 45 -3.44 16.79 -7.25
N ASN A 46 -3.69 15.47 -7.16
CA ASN A 46 -2.84 14.49 -6.48
C ASN A 46 -2.61 14.81 -4.99
N ASP A 47 -3.42 15.70 -4.41
CA ASP A 47 -3.39 16.06 -3.00
C ASP A 47 -4.43 15.26 -2.20
N TYR A 48 -4.11 13.98 -1.96
CA TYR A 48 -4.97 13.06 -1.23
C TYR A 48 -5.25 13.56 0.20
N ALA A 49 -4.24 14.06 0.89
CA ALA A 49 -4.39 14.57 2.25
C ALA A 49 -5.29 15.79 2.29
N GLY A 50 -5.06 16.76 1.39
CA GLY A 50 -5.91 17.93 1.26
C GLY A 50 -7.34 17.59 0.81
N PHE A 51 -7.53 16.51 0.03
CA PHE A 51 -8.87 16.00 -0.27
C PHE A 51 -9.59 15.54 1.00
N ILE A 52 -8.93 14.73 1.84
CA ILE A 52 -9.48 14.29 3.13
C ILE A 52 -9.80 15.48 4.03
N ASP A 53 -8.90 16.44 4.14
CA ASP A 53 -9.11 17.65 4.94
C ASP A 53 -10.35 18.45 4.49
N ARG A 54 -10.57 18.56 3.17
CA ARG A 54 -11.73 19.28 2.60
C ARG A 54 -13.04 18.52 2.80
N GLU A 55 -13.04 17.20 2.60
CA GLU A 55 -14.28 16.40 2.63
C GLU A 55 -14.73 16.07 4.06
N TYR A 56 -13.78 15.88 4.97
CA TYR A 56 -14.07 15.43 6.34
C TYR A 56 -13.90 16.52 7.40
N GLY A 57 -13.26 17.65 7.09
CA GLY A 57 -13.19 18.84 7.95
C GLY A 57 -12.85 18.54 9.40
N ASP A 58 -13.77 18.85 10.31
CA ASP A 58 -13.57 18.67 11.76
C ASP A 58 -13.44 17.20 12.22
N GLN A 59 -13.71 16.23 11.34
CA GLN A 59 -13.52 14.80 11.63
C GLN A 59 -12.07 14.35 11.40
N VAL A 60 -11.25 15.16 10.73
CA VAL A 60 -9.83 14.87 10.50
C VAL A 60 -9.05 15.07 11.79
N PRO A 61 -8.20 14.11 12.21
CA PRO A 61 -7.35 14.29 13.37
C PRO A 61 -6.49 15.55 13.27
N PRO A 62 -6.46 16.38 14.34
CA PRO A 62 -5.69 17.63 14.33
C PRO A 62 -4.18 17.37 14.24
N PRO A 63 -3.36 18.44 14.06
CA PRO A 63 -1.92 18.33 14.21
C PRO A 63 -1.52 17.70 15.56
N GLY A 64 -0.55 16.79 15.51
CA GLY A 64 -0.06 16.04 16.67
C GLY A 64 1.45 16.01 16.76
N ASN A 65 2.01 15.03 17.46
CA ASN A 65 3.44 14.93 17.70
C ASN A 65 4.11 13.89 16.80
N PHE A 66 5.26 14.24 16.25
CA PHE A 66 6.26 13.27 15.86
C PHE A 66 7.01 12.80 17.11
N VAL A 67 7.09 11.49 17.28
CA VAL A 67 7.84 10.88 18.38
C VAL A 67 8.86 9.87 17.83
N LEU A 68 9.94 9.64 18.54
CA LEU A 68 10.85 8.53 18.25
C LEU A 68 10.30 7.22 18.84
N THR A 69 10.96 6.12 18.54
CA THR A 69 10.57 4.78 19.05
C THR A 69 10.62 4.67 20.57
N ASP A 70 11.42 5.51 21.23
CA ASP A 70 11.51 5.63 22.70
C ASP A 70 10.46 6.58 23.30
N GLY A 71 9.60 7.19 22.50
CA GLY A 71 8.57 8.15 22.92
C GLY A 71 9.06 9.61 22.99
N THR A 72 10.31 9.91 22.67
CA THR A 72 10.82 11.28 22.66
C THR A 72 10.11 12.11 21.59
N VAL A 73 9.50 13.23 21.98
CA VAL A 73 8.87 14.16 21.05
C VAL A 73 9.94 14.94 20.28
N VAL A 74 9.88 14.91 18.95
CA VAL A 74 10.88 15.53 18.08
C VAL A 74 10.31 16.60 17.16
N GLY A 75 8.99 16.78 17.15
CA GLY A 75 8.36 17.81 16.33
C GLY A 75 6.84 17.70 16.30
N LYS A 76 6.23 18.47 15.40
CA LYS A 76 4.78 18.47 15.14
C LYS A 76 4.48 18.02 13.74
N HIS A 77 3.46 17.21 13.58
CA HIS A 77 2.89 16.82 12.28
C HIS A 77 1.57 17.54 11.99
N LYS A 78 1.13 17.50 10.73
CA LYS A 78 -0.08 18.20 10.26
C LYS A 78 -1.40 17.47 10.52
N GLY A 79 -1.36 16.25 10.99
CA GLY A 79 -2.44 15.30 11.13
C GLY A 79 -1.98 13.93 10.64
N ILE A 80 -2.39 12.85 11.29
CA ILE A 80 -1.93 11.48 10.96
C ILE A 80 -2.32 11.04 9.54
N THR A 81 -3.38 11.61 8.97
CA THR A 81 -3.86 11.34 7.59
C THR A 81 -2.87 11.74 6.49
N HIS A 82 -1.91 12.61 6.81
CA HIS A 82 -0.86 13.05 5.88
C HIS A 82 0.34 12.10 5.78
N TYR A 83 0.36 11.02 6.56
CA TYR A 83 1.52 10.15 6.68
C TYR A 83 1.17 8.70 6.38
N THR A 84 2.18 7.95 5.93
CA THR A 84 2.07 6.53 5.61
C THR A 84 3.29 5.80 6.14
N ILE A 85 3.11 4.61 6.68
CA ILE A 85 4.22 3.76 7.16
C ILE A 85 5.23 3.52 6.02
N GLY A 86 6.51 3.72 6.32
CA GLY A 86 7.62 3.68 5.37
C GLY A 86 7.87 5.02 4.65
N GLN A 87 7.09 6.06 4.91
CA GLN A 87 7.33 7.38 4.33
C GLN A 87 8.61 7.99 4.87
N ARG A 88 9.44 8.53 3.96
CA ARG A 88 10.69 9.22 4.27
C ARG A 88 10.66 10.70 3.92
N LYS A 89 9.98 11.06 2.82
CA LYS A 89 9.94 12.43 2.30
C LYS A 89 8.72 13.17 2.83
N GLY A 90 8.81 14.51 2.92
CA GLY A 90 7.67 15.36 3.30
C GLY A 90 7.36 15.36 4.79
N LEU A 91 8.27 14.88 5.65
CA LEU A 91 8.08 14.90 7.11
C LEU A 91 8.23 16.32 7.71
N GLY A 92 8.94 17.22 7.03
CA GLY A 92 9.15 18.59 7.52
C GLY A 92 10.13 18.69 8.69
N ILE A 93 10.87 17.62 8.98
CA ILE A 93 11.86 17.54 10.06
C ILE A 93 13.21 17.11 9.49
N ALA A 94 14.28 17.68 10.01
CA ALA A 94 15.67 17.36 9.64
C ALA A 94 16.39 16.67 10.80
N PHE A 95 16.87 15.46 10.58
CA PHE A 95 17.61 14.67 11.58
C PHE A 95 19.08 14.48 11.25
N GLY A 96 19.59 15.05 10.15
CA GLY A 96 20.95 14.81 9.69
C GLY A 96 21.19 13.39 9.12
N HIS A 97 20.23 12.48 9.28
CA HIS A 97 20.19 11.14 8.70
C HIS A 97 18.77 10.79 8.25
N PRO A 98 18.60 9.79 7.38
CA PRO A 98 17.27 9.36 6.94
C PRO A 98 16.45 8.79 8.09
N VAL A 99 15.23 9.32 8.28
CA VAL A 99 14.20 8.74 9.17
C VAL A 99 12.95 8.39 8.38
N PHE A 100 12.19 7.44 8.91
CA PHE A 100 11.02 6.87 8.27
C PHE A 100 9.86 6.84 9.27
N VAL A 101 8.64 6.96 8.77
CA VAL A 101 7.44 6.64 9.56
C VAL A 101 7.42 5.14 9.81
N THR A 102 7.50 4.73 11.05
CA THR A 102 7.50 3.32 11.46
C THR A 102 6.15 2.87 11.97
N GLU A 103 5.39 3.80 12.60
CA GLU A 103 4.09 3.52 13.17
C GLU A 103 3.23 4.79 13.14
N ILE A 104 1.92 4.62 13.04
CA ILE A 104 0.93 5.70 13.24
C ILE A 104 0.03 5.26 14.39
N ARG A 105 -0.11 6.11 15.40
CA ARG A 105 -0.91 5.87 16.63
C ARG A 105 -2.11 6.79 16.64
N PRO A 106 -3.28 6.34 16.15
CA PRO A 106 -4.49 7.17 16.14
C PRO A 106 -4.95 7.58 17.56
N GLU A 107 -4.80 6.70 18.54
CA GLU A 107 -5.29 6.89 19.89
C GLU A 107 -4.59 8.05 20.61
N THR A 108 -3.30 8.25 20.34
CA THR A 108 -2.49 9.33 20.92
C THR A 108 -2.22 10.47 19.92
N ASN A 109 -2.70 10.32 18.69
CA ASN A 109 -2.44 11.23 17.58
C ASN A 109 -0.93 11.48 17.38
N GLU A 110 -0.17 10.39 17.31
CA GLU A 110 1.28 10.41 17.14
C GLU A 110 1.70 9.72 15.84
N VAL A 111 2.76 10.23 15.24
CA VAL A 111 3.49 9.59 14.15
C VAL A 111 4.87 9.22 14.65
N VAL A 112 5.16 7.92 14.70
CA VAL A 112 6.45 7.40 15.19
C VAL A 112 7.47 7.40 14.06
N LEU A 113 8.63 7.95 14.36
CA LEU A 113 9.78 8.00 13.45
C LEU A 113 10.89 7.08 13.95
N GLY A 114 11.47 6.33 13.03
CA GLY A 114 12.59 5.42 13.31
C GLY A 114 13.56 5.33 12.15
N GLU A 115 14.55 4.48 12.30
CA GLU A 115 15.53 4.18 11.26
C GLU A 115 14.94 3.23 10.20
N ASN A 116 15.67 3.05 9.09
CA ASN A 116 15.24 2.14 8.03
C ASN A 116 14.98 0.71 8.52
N ARG A 117 15.79 0.22 9.46
CA ARG A 117 15.63 -1.14 10.04
C ARG A 117 14.32 -1.31 10.82
N ASP A 118 13.79 -0.24 11.40
CA ASP A 118 12.57 -0.24 12.21
C ASP A 118 11.29 -0.32 11.36
N VAL A 119 11.42 -0.18 10.03
CA VAL A 119 10.31 -0.32 9.07
C VAL A 119 10.12 -1.77 8.60
N PHE A 120 11.12 -2.62 8.78
CA PHE A 120 11.06 -4.00 8.33
C PHE A 120 10.41 -4.90 9.39
N THR A 121 9.53 -5.76 8.93
CA THR A 121 9.02 -6.91 9.68
C THR A 121 9.36 -8.17 8.90
N TYR A 122 9.58 -9.26 9.60
CA TYR A 122 9.91 -10.55 9.02
C TYR A 122 8.74 -11.53 9.05
N GLU A 123 7.66 -11.12 9.69
CA GLU A 123 6.47 -11.94 9.88
C GLU A 123 5.23 -11.07 9.64
N LEU A 124 4.18 -11.66 9.12
CA LEU A 124 2.87 -11.03 9.02
C LEU A 124 1.77 -12.09 9.12
N ASP A 125 0.65 -11.69 9.69
CA ASP A 125 -0.60 -12.43 9.64
C ASP A 125 -1.55 -11.76 8.66
N ALA A 126 -2.29 -12.57 7.91
CA ALA A 126 -3.33 -12.09 7.01
C ALA A 126 -4.63 -12.89 7.23
N ASP A 127 -5.74 -12.18 7.14
CA ASP A 127 -7.10 -12.72 7.22
C ASP A 127 -7.89 -12.41 5.93
N HIS A 128 -9.14 -12.85 5.87
CA HIS A 128 -10.00 -12.68 4.68
C HIS A 128 -9.35 -13.19 3.41
N ILE A 129 -8.81 -14.41 3.47
CA ILE A 129 -8.01 -15.01 2.40
C ILE A 129 -8.87 -15.35 1.19
N ASN A 130 -8.47 -14.86 0.03
CA ASN A 130 -9.09 -15.22 -1.24
C ASN A 130 -8.11 -15.99 -2.13
N PHE A 131 -8.31 -17.29 -2.25
CA PHE A 131 -7.49 -18.14 -3.10
C PHE A 131 -7.89 -18.01 -4.57
N MET A 132 -6.95 -17.56 -5.41
CA MET A 132 -7.17 -17.32 -6.84
C MET A 132 -6.61 -18.45 -7.73
N SER A 133 -5.45 -19.02 -7.37
CA SER A 133 -4.74 -19.99 -8.19
C SER A 133 -4.75 -21.40 -7.61
N ILE A 134 -4.98 -21.51 -6.31
CA ILE A 134 -5.00 -22.78 -5.57
C ILE A 134 -6.26 -22.82 -4.71
N PRO A 135 -6.78 -24.00 -4.40
CA PRO A 135 -8.00 -24.12 -3.58
C PRO A 135 -7.75 -23.83 -2.10
N ASP A 136 -6.55 -24.13 -1.60
CA ASP A 136 -6.19 -23.94 -0.20
C ASP A 136 -4.67 -24.11 0.03
N ILE A 137 -4.18 -23.71 1.22
CA ILE A 137 -2.85 -24.02 1.75
C ILE A 137 -3.02 -25.19 2.73
N LYS A 138 -2.51 -26.37 2.34
CA LYS A 138 -2.65 -27.58 3.16
C LYS A 138 -1.50 -27.78 4.13
N ASP A 139 -0.30 -27.39 3.73
CA ASP A 139 0.95 -27.51 4.49
C ASP A 139 1.73 -26.21 4.39
N GLU A 140 2.96 -26.15 4.92
CA GLU A 140 3.85 -25.04 4.70
C GLU A 140 4.19 -24.92 3.20
N MET A 141 3.97 -23.73 2.65
CA MET A 141 4.31 -23.42 1.26
C MET A 141 5.31 -22.29 1.18
N LEU A 142 6.28 -22.42 0.26
CA LEU A 142 7.21 -21.35 -0.06
C LEU A 142 6.66 -20.52 -1.21
N LEU A 143 6.22 -19.29 -0.93
CA LEU A 143 5.58 -18.41 -1.89
C LEU A 143 6.30 -17.07 -1.96
N LYS A 144 6.12 -16.37 -3.09
CA LYS A 144 6.57 -14.99 -3.22
C LYS A 144 5.44 -14.04 -2.80
N ALA A 145 5.60 -13.37 -1.67
CA ALA A 145 4.64 -12.42 -1.14
C ALA A 145 5.01 -10.96 -1.44
N LYS A 146 3.99 -10.14 -1.61
CA LYS A 146 4.09 -8.68 -1.75
C LYS A 146 3.09 -8.02 -0.82
N ILE A 147 3.56 -7.08 -0.02
CA ILE A 147 2.70 -6.32 0.91
C ILE A 147 2.13 -5.03 0.28
N ARG A 148 2.62 -4.62 -0.89
CA ARG A 148 2.13 -3.45 -1.64
C ARG A 148 2.55 -3.55 -3.10
N TYR A 149 1.90 -2.78 -3.96
CA TYR A 149 2.14 -2.82 -5.41
C TYR A 149 3.62 -2.62 -5.79
N SER A 150 4.29 -1.62 -5.21
CA SER A 150 5.69 -1.29 -5.53
C SER A 150 6.72 -2.22 -4.89
N HIS A 151 6.30 -3.16 -4.02
CA HIS A 151 7.21 -4.14 -3.43
C HIS A 151 7.64 -5.16 -4.48
N SER A 152 8.95 -5.46 -4.55
CA SER A 152 9.50 -6.45 -5.48
C SER A 152 9.06 -7.88 -5.16
N GLY A 153 8.58 -8.09 -3.95
CA GLY A 153 8.22 -9.38 -3.39
C GLY A 153 9.40 -10.10 -2.74
N SER A 154 9.13 -10.74 -1.62
CA SER A 154 10.08 -11.58 -0.87
C SER A 154 9.57 -13.02 -0.81
N MET A 155 10.49 -13.96 -0.83
CA MET A 155 10.14 -15.37 -0.55
C MET A 155 9.82 -15.51 0.92
N CYS A 156 8.67 -16.07 1.23
CA CYS A 156 8.25 -16.36 2.59
C CYS A 156 7.64 -17.76 2.68
N LYS A 157 7.71 -18.32 3.87
CA LYS A 157 6.97 -19.52 4.24
C LYS A 157 5.58 -19.09 4.65
N VAL A 158 4.57 -19.75 4.08
CA VAL A 158 3.17 -19.47 4.37
C VAL A 158 2.53 -20.69 4.98
N THR A 159 1.94 -20.53 6.14
CA THR A 159 1.21 -21.59 6.86
C THR A 159 -0.21 -21.13 7.19
N ARG A 160 -1.13 -22.08 7.20
CA ARG A 160 -2.50 -21.82 7.64
C ARG A 160 -2.57 -21.83 9.16
N THR A 161 -3.15 -20.78 9.74
CA THR A 161 -3.28 -20.63 11.20
C THR A 161 -4.73 -20.70 11.69
N GLY A 162 -5.69 -20.63 10.77
CA GLY A 162 -7.12 -20.74 11.07
C GLY A 162 -7.95 -20.95 9.82
N GLU A 163 -9.27 -20.89 9.95
CA GLU A 163 -10.21 -21.11 8.83
C GLU A 163 -10.02 -20.06 7.72
N ASP A 164 -9.71 -18.82 8.09
CA ASP A 164 -9.55 -17.69 7.15
C ASP A 164 -8.29 -16.87 7.46
N THR A 165 -7.26 -17.50 8.02
CA THR A 165 -6.03 -16.83 8.43
C THR A 165 -4.79 -17.60 8.01
N ILE A 166 -3.76 -16.86 7.63
CA ILE A 166 -2.43 -17.38 7.33
C ILE A 166 -1.36 -16.57 8.04
N HIS A 167 -0.27 -17.24 8.34
CA HIS A 167 0.99 -16.63 8.81
C HIS A 167 2.06 -16.75 7.73
N CYS A 168 2.86 -15.69 7.56
CA CYS A 168 3.94 -15.60 6.57
C CYS A 168 5.25 -15.20 7.22
#